data_43e310d7898f68cb578f53e59678d022
#
_entry.id   43e310d7898f68cb578f53e59678d022
#
_cell.length_a   1.000
_cell.length_b   1.000
_cell.length_c   1.000
_cell.angle_alpha   90.00
_cell.angle_beta   90.00
_cell.angle_gamma   90.00
#
_symmetry.space_group_name_H-M   'P 1'
#
loop_
_entity.id
_entity.type
_entity.pdbx_description
1 polymer ?
#
loop_
_entity_poly.entity_id
_entity_poly.type
_entity_poly.pdbx_seq_one_letter_code
_entity_poly.pdbx_strand_id
1 'polypeptide(L)'
;VVLKLIVVALIIIVGGSLIFSNGLTFNWTPPDDEGIRSFMPNGFGGVMLAVSGVFFAYIGFDAVSVLAEESKNPQRDLPKGMILSLVICTIIYILLTLVLTGAVNYRNFDGVGDPLAFIFEKQNLNVGWMQFFVSIAAVVAMTSVLLVFQMGQPRIWMSMSRDGLMPPIFQKIHPNFKTPSFSTIVTGLVVGVPILFTDNTF
;
A
#
# COMPACT_ATOMS: atom_id res chain seq x y z
N VAL A 1 10.88 8.37 0.90
CA VAL A 1 9.79 8.47 1.89
C VAL A 1 9.12 9.83 1.80
N VAL A 2 9.86 10.94 1.96
CA VAL A 2 9.31 12.31 1.99
C VAL A 2 8.46 12.64 0.76
N LEU A 3 8.93 12.33 -0.45
CA LEU A 3 8.17 12.56 -1.68
C LEU A 3 6.78 11.90 -1.66
N LYS A 4 6.69 10.66 -1.18
CA LYS A 4 5.42 9.94 -1.09
C LYS A 4 4.45 10.61 -0.12
N LEU A 5 4.94 11.03 1.05
CA LEU A 5 4.11 11.73 2.03
C LEU A 5 3.63 13.09 1.51
N ILE A 6 4.46 13.81 0.76
CA ILE A 6 4.06 15.07 0.10
C ILE A 6 2.95 14.82 -0.90
N VAL A 7 3.08 13.80 -1.76
CA VAL A 7 2.04 13.50 -2.75
C VAL A 7 0.74 13.06 -2.09
N VAL A 8 0.81 12.22 -1.06
CA VAL A 8 -0.39 11.82 -0.29
C VAL A 8 -1.05 13.04 0.37
N ALA A 9 -0.27 13.93 0.97
CA ALA A 9 -0.80 15.17 1.55
C ALA A 9 -1.44 16.07 0.48
N LEU A 10 -0.83 16.19 -0.70
CA LEU A 10 -1.41 16.93 -1.82
C LEU A 10 -2.74 16.32 -2.29
N ILE A 11 -2.83 14.99 -2.41
CA ILE A 11 -4.09 14.33 -2.76
C ILE A 11 -5.18 14.66 -1.74
N ILE A 12 -4.87 14.58 -0.45
CA ILE A 12 -5.84 14.87 0.62
C ILE A 12 -6.26 16.33 0.60
N ILE A 13 -5.33 17.27 0.47
CA ILE A 13 -5.61 18.71 0.49
C ILE A 13 -6.36 19.14 -0.77
N VAL A 14 -5.82 18.82 -1.94
CA VAL A 14 -6.42 19.23 -3.22
C VAL A 14 -7.73 18.50 -3.47
N GLY A 15 -7.75 17.17 -3.32
CA GLY A 15 -8.97 16.38 -3.48
C GLY A 15 -10.05 16.80 -2.49
N GLY A 16 -9.70 16.95 -1.21
CA GLY A 16 -10.62 17.44 -0.19
C GLY A 16 -11.18 18.82 -0.49
N SER A 17 -10.33 19.78 -0.86
CA SER A 17 -10.79 21.14 -1.20
C SER A 17 -11.74 21.17 -2.41
N LEU A 18 -11.48 20.34 -3.42
CA LEU A 18 -12.35 20.24 -4.60
C LEU A 18 -13.69 19.58 -4.29
N ILE A 19 -13.73 18.58 -3.41
CA ILE A 19 -14.99 17.97 -2.97
C ILE A 19 -15.88 18.99 -2.28
N PHE A 20 -15.33 19.79 -1.37
CA PHE A 20 -16.10 20.81 -0.67
C PHE A 20 -16.50 21.97 -1.58
N SER A 21 -15.61 22.42 -2.48
CA SER A 21 -15.93 23.53 -3.38
C SER A 21 -16.97 23.16 -4.44
N ASN A 22 -16.98 21.92 -4.90
CA ASN A 22 -17.91 21.41 -5.91
C ASN A 22 -19.18 20.78 -5.29
N GLY A 23 -19.31 20.76 -3.97
CA GLY A 23 -20.48 20.20 -3.29
C GLY A 23 -20.66 18.69 -3.48
N LEU A 24 -19.57 17.94 -3.70
CA LEU A 24 -19.58 16.49 -4.00
C LEU A 24 -19.78 15.60 -2.76
N THR A 25 -20.03 16.18 -1.61
CA THR A 25 -20.22 15.43 -0.34
C THR A 25 -21.34 14.38 -0.39
N PHE A 26 -22.27 14.51 -1.34
CA PHE A 26 -23.34 13.53 -1.55
C PHE A 26 -22.83 12.16 -2.00
N ASN A 27 -21.62 12.07 -2.56
CA ASN A 27 -20.99 10.81 -2.98
C ASN A 27 -20.66 9.88 -1.81
N TRP A 28 -20.54 10.40 -0.58
CA TRP A 28 -20.28 9.56 0.59
C TRP A 28 -21.46 8.64 0.95
N THR A 29 -22.66 9.07 0.60
CA THR A 29 -23.89 8.28 0.78
C THR A 29 -24.71 8.31 -0.49
N PRO A 30 -24.22 7.68 -1.58
CA PRO A 30 -24.97 7.68 -2.83
C PRO A 30 -26.27 6.89 -2.65
N PRO A 31 -27.37 7.32 -3.30
CA PRO A 31 -28.60 6.56 -3.28
C PRO A 31 -28.40 5.20 -3.95
N ASP A 32 -29.08 4.18 -3.44
CA ASP A 32 -29.21 2.88 -4.10
C ASP A 32 -30.20 2.94 -5.26
N ASP A 33 -30.51 1.79 -5.85
CA ASP A 33 -31.41 1.69 -7.00
C ASP A 33 -32.87 2.03 -6.60
N GLU A 34 -33.21 2.01 -5.32
CA GLU A 34 -34.50 2.40 -4.74
C GLU A 34 -34.51 3.88 -4.28
N GLY A 35 -33.40 4.61 -4.45
CA GLY A 35 -33.25 5.99 -4.02
C GLY A 35 -32.95 6.17 -2.52
N ILE A 36 -32.73 5.07 -1.78
CA ILE A 36 -32.42 5.10 -0.36
C ILE A 36 -30.93 5.36 -0.16
N ARG A 37 -30.59 6.29 0.71
CA ARG A 37 -29.19 6.56 1.09
C ARG A 37 -28.80 5.72 2.29
N SER A 38 -27.85 4.82 2.11
CA SER A 38 -27.32 3.97 3.18
C SER A 38 -25.83 4.22 3.41
N PHE A 39 -25.43 4.26 4.67
CA PHE A 39 -24.01 4.28 5.05
C PHE A 39 -23.32 2.94 4.77
N MET A 40 -24.06 1.85 4.79
CA MET A 40 -23.59 0.50 4.49
C MET A 40 -24.42 -0.15 3.38
N PRO A 41 -24.20 0.22 2.10
CA PRO A 41 -25.04 -0.27 0.99
C PRO A 41 -24.99 -1.80 0.84
N ASN A 42 -23.87 -2.43 1.16
CA ASN A 42 -23.71 -3.89 1.13
C ASN A 42 -23.83 -4.56 2.51
N GLY A 43 -24.36 -3.84 3.50
CA GLY A 43 -24.53 -4.31 4.86
C GLY A 43 -23.22 -4.68 5.57
N PHE A 44 -23.33 -5.31 6.73
CA PHE A 44 -22.18 -5.71 7.53
C PHE A 44 -21.31 -6.79 6.83
N GLY A 45 -21.91 -7.66 6.00
CA GLY A 45 -21.20 -8.64 5.19
C GLY A 45 -20.22 -8.00 4.20
N GLY A 46 -20.63 -6.92 3.53
CA GLY A 46 -19.76 -6.13 2.65
C GLY A 46 -18.59 -5.48 3.40
N VAL A 47 -18.82 -4.99 4.62
CA VAL A 47 -17.75 -4.45 5.47
C VAL A 47 -16.73 -5.53 5.81
N MET A 48 -17.16 -6.73 6.19
CA MET A 48 -16.26 -7.85 6.52
C MET A 48 -15.45 -8.32 5.29
N LEU A 49 -16.06 -8.31 4.11
CA LEU A 49 -15.34 -8.59 2.87
C LEU A 49 -14.26 -7.54 2.60
N ALA A 50 -14.59 -6.26 2.77
CA ALA A 50 -13.63 -5.17 2.62
C ALA A 50 -12.46 -5.24 3.62
N VAL A 51 -12.71 -5.68 4.86
CA VAL A 51 -11.66 -5.88 5.87
C VAL A 51 -10.59 -6.85 5.38
N SER A 52 -10.97 -7.93 4.67
CA SER A 52 -10.03 -8.88 4.09
C SER A 52 -9.10 -8.22 3.06
N GLY A 53 -9.64 -7.35 2.21
CA GLY A 53 -8.84 -6.58 1.24
C GLY A 53 -7.94 -5.54 1.91
N VAL A 54 -8.48 -4.78 2.87
CA VAL A 54 -7.73 -3.74 3.60
C VAL A 54 -6.59 -4.34 4.43
N PHE A 55 -6.71 -5.58 4.89
CA PHE A 55 -5.63 -6.27 5.60
C PHE A 55 -4.32 -6.24 4.79
N PHE A 56 -4.39 -6.45 3.48
CA PHE A 56 -3.21 -6.40 2.60
C PHE A 56 -2.57 -5.01 2.53
N ALA A 57 -3.33 -3.94 2.75
CA ALA A 57 -2.79 -2.58 2.76
C ALA A 57 -1.92 -2.29 4.00
N TYR A 58 -2.03 -3.10 5.05
CA TYR A 58 -1.21 -3.00 6.26
C TYR A 58 0.02 -3.91 6.25
N ILE A 59 0.19 -4.77 5.25
CA ILE A 59 1.38 -5.63 5.13
C ILE A 59 2.64 -4.75 5.09
N GLY A 60 3.61 -5.12 5.91
CA GLY A 60 4.90 -4.45 6.01
C GLY A 60 5.15 -3.76 7.36
N PHE A 61 4.14 -3.59 8.23
CA PHE A 61 4.38 -3.09 9.60
C PHE A 61 5.26 -4.05 10.40
N ASP A 62 5.17 -5.34 10.12
CA ASP A 62 5.96 -6.43 10.69
C ASP A 62 7.42 -6.43 10.18
N ALA A 63 7.69 -5.85 9.00
CA ALA A 63 9.05 -5.71 8.49
C ALA A 63 9.97 -4.89 9.41
N VAL A 64 9.41 -4.06 10.29
CA VAL A 64 10.17 -3.37 11.35
C VAL A 64 10.86 -4.36 12.28
N SER A 65 10.29 -5.55 12.51
CA SER A 65 10.88 -6.59 13.36
C SER A 65 12.20 -7.14 12.80
N VAL A 66 12.36 -7.16 11.46
CA VAL A 66 13.60 -7.59 10.79
C VAL A 66 14.77 -6.65 11.09
N LEU A 67 14.48 -5.39 11.45
CA LEU A 67 15.47 -4.39 11.83
C LEU A 67 15.83 -4.43 13.32
N ALA A 68 15.38 -5.45 14.06
CA ALA A 68 15.64 -5.60 15.50
C ALA A 68 17.14 -5.59 15.81
N GLU A 69 17.95 -6.26 14.99
CA GLU A 69 19.40 -6.36 15.18
C GLU A 69 20.11 -5.01 14.92
N GLU A 70 19.50 -4.10 14.17
CA GLU A 70 20.05 -2.78 13.83
C GLU A 70 19.60 -1.68 14.83
N SER A 71 18.64 -2.00 15.73
CA SER A 71 18.09 -1.05 16.70
C SER A 71 18.95 -0.97 17.97
N LYS A 72 19.12 0.24 18.51
CA LYS A 72 19.88 0.46 19.79
C LYS A 72 19.15 -0.11 21.00
N ASN A 73 17.83 -0.02 21.06
CA ASN A 73 16.98 -0.52 22.13
C ASN A 73 15.75 -1.25 21.55
N PRO A 74 15.93 -2.47 20.99
CA PRO A 74 14.87 -3.14 20.23
C PRO A 74 13.60 -3.40 21.07
N GLN A 75 13.74 -3.75 22.33
CA GLN A 75 12.60 -4.05 23.22
C GLN A 75 11.67 -2.85 23.44
N ARG A 76 12.17 -1.61 23.32
CA ARG A 76 11.41 -0.39 23.52
C ARG A 76 11.01 0.24 22.20
N ASP A 77 11.94 0.31 21.24
CA ASP A 77 11.79 1.11 20.04
C ASP A 77 10.96 0.38 18.98
N LEU A 78 11.07 -0.96 18.87
CA LEU A 78 10.28 -1.73 17.91
C LEU A 78 8.77 -1.69 18.20
N PRO A 79 8.28 -2.00 19.41
CA PRO A 79 6.85 -1.93 19.68
C PRO A 79 6.27 -0.54 19.45
N LYS A 80 7.01 0.51 19.85
CA LYS A 80 6.60 1.90 19.64
C LYS A 80 6.54 2.25 18.15
N GLY A 81 7.56 1.85 17.38
CA GLY A 81 7.62 2.06 15.95
C GLY A 81 6.46 1.38 15.23
N MET A 82 6.16 0.13 15.55
CA MET A 82 5.04 -0.61 14.98
C MET A 82 3.68 0.02 15.29
N ILE A 83 3.41 0.33 16.56
CA ILE A 83 2.14 0.95 16.96
C ILE A 83 1.98 2.33 16.32
N LEU A 84 3.03 3.16 16.34
CA LEU A 84 2.97 4.49 15.76
C LEU A 84 2.77 4.46 14.26
N SER A 85 3.43 3.55 13.54
CA SER A 85 3.23 3.38 12.11
C SER A 85 1.80 2.95 11.78
N LEU A 86 1.22 2.00 12.53
CA LEU A 86 -0.17 1.58 12.35
C LEU A 86 -1.15 2.74 12.56
N VAL A 87 -0.99 3.52 13.62
CA VAL A 87 -1.86 4.67 13.92
C VAL A 87 -1.78 5.72 12.81
N ILE A 88 -0.56 6.10 12.40
CA ILE A 88 -0.36 7.09 11.33
C ILE A 88 -0.93 6.59 10.00
N CYS A 89 -0.65 5.34 9.62
CA CYS A 89 -1.18 4.76 8.38
C CYS A 89 -2.71 4.70 8.42
N THR A 90 -3.31 4.33 9.55
CA THR A 90 -4.78 4.31 9.69
C THR A 90 -5.39 5.69 9.44
N ILE A 91 -4.83 6.73 10.04
CA ILE A 91 -5.30 8.11 9.83
C ILE A 91 -5.20 8.51 8.36
N ILE A 92 -4.06 8.23 7.72
CA ILE A 92 -3.84 8.53 6.30
C ILE A 92 -4.84 7.76 5.42
N TYR A 93 -5.07 6.47 5.68
CA TYR A 93 -6.03 5.66 4.91
C TYR A 93 -7.46 6.15 5.06
N ILE A 94 -7.88 6.54 6.27
CA ILE A 94 -9.20 7.13 6.48
C ILE A 94 -9.35 8.42 5.65
N LEU A 95 -8.38 9.32 5.71
CA LEU A 95 -8.41 10.59 4.96
C LEU A 95 -8.42 10.35 3.45
N LEU A 96 -7.57 9.44 2.94
CA LEU A 96 -7.56 9.08 1.52
C LEU A 96 -8.89 8.46 1.07
N THR A 97 -9.45 7.55 1.86
CA THR A 97 -10.73 6.92 1.54
C THR A 97 -11.86 7.94 1.49
N LEU A 98 -11.89 8.90 2.41
CA LEU A 98 -12.86 10.00 2.39
C LEU A 98 -12.71 10.85 1.11
N VAL A 99 -11.48 11.11 0.68
CA VAL A 99 -11.25 11.85 -0.57
C VAL A 99 -11.68 11.03 -1.78
N LEU A 100 -11.29 9.76 -1.87
CA LEU A 100 -11.65 8.88 -3.00
C LEU A 100 -13.18 8.76 -3.14
N THR A 101 -13.86 8.40 -2.07
CA THR A 101 -15.31 8.17 -2.07
C THR A 101 -16.12 9.47 -2.18
N GLY A 102 -15.54 10.60 -1.75
CA GLY A 102 -16.17 11.90 -1.92
C GLY A 102 -16.03 12.44 -3.34
N ALA A 103 -14.88 12.19 -4.00
CA ALA A 103 -14.65 12.66 -5.36
C ALA A 103 -15.52 11.94 -6.40
N VAL A 104 -15.66 10.62 -6.26
CA VAL A 104 -16.35 9.76 -7.23
C VAL A 104 -17.18 8.71 -6.50
N ASN A 105 -18.34 8.35 -7.07
CA ASN A 105 -19.18 7.28 -6.54
C ASN A 105 -18.41 5.95 -6.50
N TYR A 106 -18.48 5.22 -5.40
CA TYR A 106 -17.75 3.95 -5.20
C TYR A 106 -18.00 2.92 -6.29
N ARG A 107 -19.19 2.92 -6.93
CA ARG A 107 -19.54 2.02 -8.03
C ARG A 107 -18.68 2.21 -9.29
N ASN A 108 -18.12 3.41 -9.46
CA ASN A 108 -17.30 3.74 -10.63
C ASN A 108 -15.85 3.28 -10.51
N PHE A 109 -15.44 2.73 -9.36
CA PHE A 109 -14.10 2.18 -9.17
C PHE A 109 -13.96 0.73 -9.65
N ASP A 110 -15.04 0.10 -10.08
CA ASP A 110 -14.99 -1.25 -10.60
C ASP A 110 -14.14 -1.34 -11.87
N GLY A 111 -13.13 -2.23 -11.86
CA GLY A 111 -12.19 -2.38 -12.97
C GLY A 111 -11.13 -1.28 -13.11
N VAL A 112 -11.05 -0.32 -12.17
CA VAL A 112 -10.05 0.76 -12.21
C VAL A 112 -8.73 0.30 -11.61
N GLY A 113 -7.66 0.28 -12.44
CA GLY A 113 -6.33 -0.15 -12.01
C GLY A 113 -5.58 0.85 -11.13
N ASP A 114 -5.86 2.15 -11.25
CA ASP A 114 -5.23 3.23 -10.47
C ASP A 114 -6.29 4.19 -9.90
N PRO A 115 -6.92 3.85 -8.78
CA PRO A 115 -7.98 4.65 -8.17
C PRO A 115 -7.54 6.07 -7.77
N LEU A 116 -6.27 6.25 -7.39
CA LEU A 116 -5.76 7.56 -6.96
C LEU A 116 -5.61 8.54 -8.12
N ALA A 117 -5.20 8.09 -9.29
CA ALA A 117 -5.11 8.93 -10.47
C ALA A 117 -6.48 9.15 -11.11
N PHE A 118 -7.36 8.14 -11.05
CA PHE A 118 -8.70 8.15 -11.62
C PHE A 118 -9.56 9.31 -11.12
N ILE A 119 -9.49 9.68 -9.85
CA ILE A 119 -10.29 10.80 -9.31
C ILE A 119 -9.90 12.15 -9.93
N PHE A 120 -8.69 12.30 -10.47
CA PHE A 120 -8.21 13.53 -11.10
C PHE A 120 -8.40 13.56 -12.62
N GLU A 121 -8.97 12.53 -13.21
CA GLU A 121 -9.30 12.49 -14.64
C GLU A 121 -10.30 13.58 -15.05
N LYS A 122 -10.33 13.87 -16.35
CA LYS A 122 -11.23 14.89 -16.92
C LYS A 122 -12.70 14.62 -16.63
N GLN A 123 -13.11 13.36 -16.50
CA GLN A 123 -14.49 12.96 -16.24
C GLN A 123 -14.91 13.19 -14.77
N ASN A 124 -13.95 13.31 -13.86
CA ASN A 124 -14.17 13.45 -12.41
C ASN A 124 -13.81 14.87 -11.94
N LEU A 125 -12.68 15.03 -11.25
CA LEU A 125 -12.25 16.35 -10.73
C LEU A 125 -11.57 17.24 -11.79
N ASN A 126 -11.23 16.70 -12.95
CA ASN A 126 -10.61 17.41 -14.08
C ASN A 126 -9.33 18.18 -13.73
N VAL A 127 -8.42 17.56 -13.02
CA VAL A 127 -7.13 18.13 -12.64
C VAL A 127 -5.99 17.32 -13.26
N GLY A 128 -5.79 17.42 -14.58
CA GLY A 128 -4.87 16.58 -15.34
C GLY A 128 -3.40 16.66 -14.90
N TRP A 129 -2.94 17.81 -14.40
CA TRP A 129 -1.58 17.92 -13.85
C TRP A 129 -1.42 17.07 -12.58
N MET A 130 -2.45 16.98 -11.74
CA MET A 130 -2.44 16.18 -10.53
C MET A 130 -2.45 14.70 -10.86
N GLN A 131 -3.25 14.26 -11.83
CA GLN A 131 -3.25 12.89 -12.35
C GLN A 131 -1.83 12.45 -12.75
N PHE A 132 -1.11 13.28 -13.52
CA PHE A 132 0.26 12.99 -13.96
C PHE A 132 1.23 12.82 -12.77
N PHE A 133 1.20 13.74 -11.80
CA PHE A 133 2.07 13.65 -10.61
C PHE A 133 1.74 12.43 -9.74
N VAL A 134 0.47 12.12 -9.57
CA VAL A 134 0.02 10.96 -8.78
C VAL A 134 0.48 9.66 -9.43
N SER A 135 0.33 9.50 -10.75
CA SER A 135 0.76 8.31 -11.48
C SER A 135 2.28 8.09 -11.38
N ILE A 136 3.09 9.14 -11.56
CA ILE A 136 4.55 9.04 -11.37
C ILE A 136 4.87 8.64 -9.92
N ALA A 137 4.24 9.29 -8.95
CA ALA A 137 4.48 8.99 -7.54
C ALA A 137 4.08 7.56 -7.18
N ALA A 138 3.01 7.02 -7.78
CA ALA A 138 2.60 5.63 -7.61
C ALA A 138 3.69 4.66 -8.09
N VAL A 139 4.25 4.87 -9.28
CA VAL A 139 5.35 4.06 -9.81
C VAL A 139 6.58 4.09 -8.88
N VAL A 140 6.98 5.29 -8.44
CA VAL A 140 8.11 5.46 -7.49
C VAL A 140 7.79 4.79 -6.14
N ALA A 141 6.54 4.89 -5.69
CA ALA A 141 6.10 4.26 -4.45
C ALA A 141 6.19 2.73 -4.52
N MET A 142 5.62 2.12 -5.56
CA MET A 142 5.64 0.67 -5.79
C MET A 142 7.07 0.16 -5.91
N THR A 143 7.89 0.78 -6.74
CA THR A 143 9.30 0.39 -6.92
C THR A 143 10.06 0.40 -5.59
N SER A 144 9.88 1.42 -4.75
CA SER A 144 10.61 1.48 -3.49
C SER A 144 10.10 0.47 -2.45
N VAL A 145 8.82 0.10 -2.47
CA VAL A 145 8.27 -0.97 -1.61
C VAL A 145 8.84 -2.32 -2.04
N LEU A 146 8.84 -2.62 -3.34
CA LEU A 146 9.44 -3.84 -3.87
C LEU A 146 10.91 -3.98 -3.49
N LEU A 147 11.69 -2.89 -3.56
CA LEU A 147 13.09 -2.90 -3.12
C LEU A 147 13.24 -3.26 -1.64
N VAL A 148 12.39 -2.70 -0.77
CA VAL A 148 12.43 -3.02 0.68
C VAL A 148 12.14 -4.49 0.94
N PHE A 149 11.10 -5.06 0.31
CA PHE A 149 10.78 -6.48 0.43
C PHE A 149 11.89 -7.37 -0.15
N GLN A 150 12.45 -6.99 -1.30
CA GLN A 150 13.58 -7.71 -1.92
C GLN A 150 14.84 -7.68 -1.05
N MET A 151 15.01 -6.71 -0.17
CA MET A 151 16.10 -6.67 0.80
C MET A 151 15.78 -7.44 2.09
N GLY A 152 14.54 -7.42 2.55
CA GLY A 152 14.11 -8.05 3.78
C GLY A 152 14.01 -9.58 3.68
N GLN A 153 13.39 -10.09 2.63
CA GLN A 153 13.13 -11.52 2.46
C GLN A 153 14.38 -12.40 2.52
N PRO A 154 15.50 -12.08 1.83
CA PRO A 154 16.73 -12.87 1.92
C PRO A 154 17.33 -12.92 3.33
N ARG A 155 17.17 -11.87 4.12
CA ARG A 155 17.63 -11.80 5.51
C ARG A 155 16.84 -12.76 6.41
N ILE A 156 15.51 -12.85 6.21
CA ILE A 156 14.65 -13.80 6.92
C ILE A 156 15.09 -15.24 6.59
N TRP A 157 15.28 -15.56 5.32
CA TRP A 157 15.74 -16.89 4.90
C TRP A 157 17.12 -17.23 5.46
N MET A 158 18.02 -16.24 5.53
CA MET A 158 19.34 -16.41 6.14
C MET A 158 19.21 -16.74 7.66
N SER A 159 18.33 -16.03 8.36
CA SER A 159 18.06 -16.31 9.80
C SER A 159 17.48 -17.70 9.98
N MET A 160 16.46 -18.06 9.22
CA MET A 160 15.86 -19.40 9.24
C MET A 160 16.89 -20.51 8.95
N SER A 161 17.81 -20.26 8.04
CA SER A 161 18.89 -21.23 7.74
C SER A 161 19.90 -21.37 8.88
N ARG A 162 20.19 -20.27 9.60
CA ARG A 162 21.02 -20.32 10.81
C ARG A 162 20.35 -21.12 11.94
N ASP A 163 19.03 -21.01 12.04
CA ASP A 163 18.22 -21.75 13.02
C ASP A 163 17.97 -23.22 12.62
N GLY A 164 18.51 -23.67 11.49
CA GLY A 164 18.39 -25.04 10.98
C GLY A 164 17.06 -25.36 10.30
N LEU A 165 16.21 -24.36 10.04
CA LEU A 165 14.90 -24.53 9.38
C LEU A 165 14.99 -24.58 7.86
N MET A 166 16.13 -24.15 7.28
CA MET A 166 16.37 -24.12 5.83
C MET A 166 17.78 -24.67 5.52
N PRO A 167 18.01 -25.11 4.25
CA PRO A 167 19.32 -25.60 3.83
C PRO A 167 20.44 -24.58 4.09
N PRO A 168 21.68 -25.05 4.48
CA PRO A 168 22.79 -24.16 4.84
C PRO A 168 23.27 -23.23 3.72
N ILE A 169 22.84 -23.45 2.48
CA ILE A 169 23.19 -22.59 1.33
C ILE A 169 22.62 -21.18 1.47
N PHE A 170 21.46 -21.04 2.14
CA PHE A 170 20.78 -19.74 2.31
C PHE A 170 21.48 -18.83 3.33
N GLN A 171 22.31 -19.37 4.24
CA GLN A 171 23.08 -18.56 5.17
C GLN A 171 24.40 -18.03 4.60
N LYS A 172 24.81 -18.46 3.38
CA LYS A 172 26.07 -18.05 2.79
C LYS A 172 26.07 -16.57 2.42
N ILE A 173 27.04 -15.85 2.96
CA ILE A 173 27.25 -14.42 2.68
C ILE A 173 28.32 -14.28 1.59
N HIS A 174 28.06 -13.41 0.62
CA HIS A 174 29.04 -13.13 -0.43
C HIS A 174 30.26 -12.39 0.15
N PRO A 175 31.50 -12.83 -0.13
CA PRO A 175 32.69 -12.31 0.53
C PRO A 175 32.92 -10.81 0.27
N ASN A 176 32.64 -10.32 -0.94
CA ASN A 176 32.86 -8.92 -1.33
C ASN A 176 31.69 -8.01 -0.96
N PHE A 177 30.44 -8.44 -1.22
CA PHE A 177 29.25 -7.61 -1.02
C PHE A 177 28.64 -7.74 0.37
N LYS A 178 29.08 -8.71 1.17
CA LYS A 178 28.58 -8.99 2.53
C LYS A 178 27.03 -9.14 2.61
N THR A 179 26.43 -9.64 1.55
CA THR A 179 24.99 -9.86 1.41
C THR A 179 24.70 -11.35 1.14
N PRO A 180 23.51 -11.87 1.52
CA PRO A 180 23.10 -13.24 1.24
C PRO A 180 22.72 -13.40 -0.24
N SER A 181 23.70 -13.39 -1.15
CA SER A 181 23.48 -13.31 -2.60
C SER A 181 22.65 -14.47 -3.15
N PHE A 182 22.86 -15.70 -2.67
CA PHE A 182 22.04 -16.85 -3.08
C PHE A 182 20.56 -16.63 -2.73
N SER A 183 20.28 -16.27 -1.49
CA SER A 183 18.91 -15.98 -1.03
C SER A 183 18.28 -14.84 -1.84
N THR A 184 19.03 -13.78 -2.15
CA THR A 184 18.56 -12.65 -2.96
C THR A 184 18.19 -13.06 -4.39
N ILE A 185 19.00 -13.89 -5.04
CA ILE A 185 18.71 -14.39 -6.39
C ILE A 185 17.47 -15.28 -6.38
N VAL A 186 17.36 -16.19 -5.42
CA VAL A 186 16.21 -17.09 -5.31
C VAL A 186 14.93 -16.28 -5.04
N THR A 187 14.96 -15.28 -4.15
CA THR A 187 13.83 -14.38 -3.91
C THR A 187 13.42 -13.67 -5.21
N GLY A 188 14.38 -13.11 -5.95
CA GLY A 188 14.10 -12.45 -7.22
C GLY A 188 13.45 -13.38 -8.25
N LEU A 189 13.90 -14.63 -8.33
CA LEU A 189 13.31 -15.62 -9.24
C LEU A 189 11.90 -16.04 -8.80
N VAL A 190 11.71 -16.32 -7.52
CA VAL A 190 10.38 -16.72 -6.97
C VAL A 190 9.32 -15.63 -7.16
N VAL A 191 9.71 -14.36 -7.05
CA VAL A 191 8.80 -13.23 -7.27
C VAL A 191 8.65 -12.89 -8.75
N GLY A 192 9.76 -12.86 -9.51
CA GLY A 192 9.77 -12.39 -10.89
C GLY A 192 9.23 -13.41 -11.90
N VAL A 193 9.50 -14.70 -11.72
CA VAL A 193 9.08 -15.73 -12.68
C VAL A 193 7.56 -15.87 -12.79
N PRO A 194 6.78 -15.91 -11.70
CA PRO A 194 5.32 -15.98 -11.81
C PRO A 194 4.69 -14.80 -12.55
N ILE A 195 5.26 -13.60 -12.42
CA ILE A 195 4.75 -12.39 -13.10
C ILE A 195 4.79 -12.53 -14.62
N LEU A 196 5.77 -13.29 -15.15
CA LEU A 196 5.87 -13.54 -16.61
C LEU A 196 4.76 -14.43 -17.15
N PHE A 197 4.10 -15.21 -16.29
CA PHE A 197 3.04 -16.15 -16.66
C PHE A 197 1.65 -15.68 -16.20
N THR A 198 1.57 -14.56 -15.47
CA THR A 198 0.30 -14.00 -15.04
C THR A 198 -0.19 -13.05 -16.12
N ASP A 199 -1.23 -13.44 -16.85
CA ASP A 199 -1.92 -12.54 -17.77
C ASP A 199 -2.54 -11.38 -16.97
N ASN A 200 -2.49 -10.17 -17.54
CA ASN A 200 -3.00 -8.91 -16.92
C ASN A 200 -4.54 -8.89 -16.80
N THR A 201 -5.14 -9.97 -16.34
CA THR A 201 -6.58 -10.11 -16.11
C THR A 201 -6.93 -10.06 -14.63
N PHE A 202 -6.52 -8.97 -13.96
CA PHE A 202 -7.02 -8.59 -12.64
C PHE A 202 -7.56 -7.18 -12.69
#